data_d12756180c87af5301f96c1ad792999b
#
_entry.id   d12756180c87af5301f96c1ad792999b
#
_cell.length_a   1.000
_cell.length_b   1.000
_cell.length_c   1.000
_cell.angle_alpha   90.00
_cell.angle_beta   90.00
_cell.angle_gamma   90.00
#
_symmetry.space_group_name_H-M   'P 1'
#
loop_
_entity.id
_entity.type
_entity.pdbx_description
1 polymer ?
#
loop_
_entity_poly.entity_id
_entity_poly.type
_entity_poly.pdbx_seq_one_letter_code
_entity_poly.pdbx_strand_id
1 'polypeptide(L)'
;VNNLKDVKGINIPIVRDWVSKYIMWVFNIYLDDRFPLSRDELVKKLAENNIDTRDAFVPIKKKKILIKKYKKFDENSCPNANYIMDNGFYLPSGNTITNEEIDIVCEKIISFTRKN
;
A
#
# COMPACT_ATOMS: atom_id res chain seq x y z
N VAL A 1 1.52 1.90 12.43
CA VAL A 1 0.85 3.07 11.81
C VAL A 1 1.65 4.33 12.10
N ASN A 2 1.97 4.60 13.35
CA ASN A 2 2.62 5.87 13.73
C ASN A 2 4.03 6.06 13.13
N ASN A 3 4.78 4.99 12.91
CA ASN A 3 6.17 5.05 12.44
C ASN A 3 6.32 5.52 10.98
N LEU A 4 5.28 5.37 10.16
CA LEU A 4 5.31 5.75 8.73
C LEU A 4 4.52 7.02 8.39
N LYS A 5 3.72 7.57 9.33
CA LYS A 5 2.82 8.70 9.05
C LYS A 5 3.54 9.98 8.61
N ASP A 6 4.77 10.17 9.11
CA ASP A 6 5.56 11.36 8.84
C ASP A 6 6.62 11.14 7.73
N VAL A 7 6.61 9.94 7.11
CA VAL A 7 7.52 9.62 6.02
C VAL A 7 7.02 10.24 4.73
N LYS A 8 7.80 11.18 4.19
CA LYS A 8 7.43 11.91 2.98
C LYS A 8 7.22 10.97 1.79
N GLY A 9 6.08 11.09 1.13
CA GLY A 9 5.74 10.28 -0.03
C GLY A 9 5.09 8.93 0.29
N ILE A 10 4.94 8.57 1.56
CA ILE A 10 4.14 7.42 1.99
C ILE A 10 2.77 7.90 2.45
N ASN A 11 1.72 7.28 1.95
CA ASN A 11 0.36 7.54 2.34
C ASN A 11 -0.22 6.28 3.01
N ILE A 12 -0.68 6.44 4.23
CA ILE A 12 -1.23 5.37 5.08
C ILE A 12 -2.74 5.52 5.24
N PRO A 13 -3.47 4.47 5.65
CA PRO A 13 -4.90 4.57 5.92
C PRO A 13 -5.20 5.64 6.98
N ILE A 14 -6.18 6.49 6.69
CA ILE A 14 -6.64 7.54 7.60
C ILE A 14 -7.82 7.00 8.42
N VAL A 15 -7.65 6.96 9.74
CA VAL A 15 -8.75 6.70 10.66
C VAL A 15 -9.43 8.03 10.99
N ARG A 16 -10.73 8.13 10.73
CA ARG A 16 -11.52 9.33 11.00
C ARG A 16 -12.16 9.27 12.39
N ASP A 17 -12.41 10.42 13.00
CA ASP A 17 -12.94 10.53 14.38
C ASP A 17 -14.31 9.88 14.57
N TRP A 18 -15.11 9.80 13.48
CA TRP A 18 -16.40 9.12 13.49
C TRP A 18 -16.32 7.59 13.42
N VAL A 19 -15.12 7.03 13.25
CA VAL A 19 -14.90 5.57 13.22
C VAL A 19 -14.75 5.07 14.65
N SER A 20 -15.78 4.40 15.17
CA SER A 20 -15.77 3.85 16.54
C SER A 20 -14.76 2.71 16.73
N LYS A 21 -14.54 1.90 15.69
CA LYS A 21 -13.56 0.80 15.69
C LYS A 21 -13.03 0.57 14.29
N TYR A 22 -11.73 0.76 14.12
CA TYR A 22 -11.06 0.45 12.87
C TYR A 22 -10.54 -0.99 12.89
N ILE A 23 -11.11 -1.84 12.04
CA ILE A 23 -10.66 -3.22 11.86
C ILE A 23 -9.70 -3.24 10.68
N MET A 24 -8.41 -3.39 10.97
CA MET A 24 -7.36 -3.47 9.98
C MET A 24 -7.17 -4.92 9.52
N TRP A 25 -7.81 -5.28 8.42
CA TRP A 25 -7.57 -6.59 7.81
C TRP A 25 -6.23 -6.65 7.09
N VAL A 26 -5.91 -5.62 6.31
CA VAL A 26 -4.64 -5.47 5.60
C VAL A 26 -4.13 -4.04 5.74
N PHE A 27 -2.83 -3.87 5.88
CA PHE A 27 -2.22 -2.54 5.96
C PHE A 27 -1.76 -2.10 4.58
N ASN A 28 -2.66 -1.44 3.85
CA ASN A 28 -2.36 -0.88 2.54
C ASN A 28 -1.69 0.48 2.66
N ILE A 29 -0.57 0.66 1.98
CA ILE A 29 0.06 1.97 1.78
C ILE A 29 0.13 2.25 0.28
N TYR A 30 0.25 3.53 -0.09
CA TYR A 30 0.59 3.91 -1.46
C TYR A 30 1.65 5.00 -1.47
N LEU A 31 2.46 5.01 -2.53
CA LEU A 31 3.51 5.99 -2.72
C LEU A 31 3.02 7.13 -3.61
N ASP A 32 3.53 8.33 -3.36
CA ASP A 32 3.40 9.45 -4.27
C ASP A 32 4.80 9.93 -4.72
N ASP A 33 4.83 10.89 -5.65
CA ASP A 33 6.05 11.38 -6.32
C ASP A 33 7.13 11.95 -5.37
N ARG A 34 6.80 12.11 -4.10
CA ARG A 34 7.75 12.58 -3.07
C ARG A 34 8.60 11.46 -2.48
N PHE A 35 8.21 10.18 -2.68
CA PHE A 35 9.02 9.05 -2.25
C PHE A 35 10.15 8.79 -3.26
N PRO A 36 11.39 8.50 -2.82
CA PRO A 36 12.55 8.43 -3.73
C PRO A 36 12.58 7.21 -4.65
N LEU A 37 11.71 6.24 -4.43
CA LEU A 37 11.61 5.00 -5.22
C LEU A 37 10.19 4.85 -5.77
N SER A 38 10.06 4.20 -6.91
CA SER A 38 8.79 3.70 -7.38
C SER A 38 8.26 2.57 -6.49
N ARG A 39 6.98 2.28 -6.60
CA ARG A 39 6.33 1.15 -5.90
C ARG A 39 7.07 -0.17 -6.16
N ASP A 40 7.39 -0.47 -7.41
CA ASP A 40 8.01 -1.74 -7.78
C ASP A 40 9.46 -1.84 -7.28
N GLU A 41 10.21 -0.75 -7.29
CA GLU A 41 11.55 -0.70 -6.71
C GLU A 41 11.53 -0.92 -5.20
N LEU A 42 10.57 -0.31 -4.50
CA LEU A 42 10.44 -0.49 -3.05
C LEU A 42 10.05 -1.93 -2.70
N VAL A 43 9.07 -2.50 -3.40
CA VAL A 43 8.63 -3.90 -3.22
C VAL A 43 9.80 -4.87 -3.44
N LYS A 44 10.59 -4.67 -4.51
CA LYS A 44 11.78 -5.47 -4.77
C LYS A 44 12.81 -5.37 -3.65
N LYS A 45 13.12 -4.15 -3.19
CA LYS A 45 14.06 -3.94 -2.08
C LYS A 45 13.58 -4.55 -0.76
N LEU A 46 12.29 -4.52 -0.49
CA LEU A 46 11.72 -5.18 0.68
C LEU A 46 11.87 -6.70 0.59
N ALA A 47 11.57 -7.29 -0.56
CA ALA A 47 11.77 -8.73 -0.80
C ALA A 47 13.24 -9.16 -0.65
N GLU A 48 14.20 -8.37 -1.14
CA GLU A 48 15.64 -8.58 -0.95
C GLU A 48 16.05 -8.55 0.54
N ASN A 49 15.22 -7.98 1.41
CA ASN A 49 15.42 -7.94 2.86
C ASN A 49 14.46 -8.89 3.63
N ASN A 50 13.93 -9.91 2.96
CA ASN A 50 13.00 -10.91 3.51
C ASN A 50 11.70 -10.32 4.07
N ILE A 51 11.24 -9.19 3.55
CA ILE A 51 9.97 -8.57 3.88
C ILE A 51 9.02 -8.83 2.72
N ASP A 52 8.06 -9.74 2.91
CA ASP A 52 7.03 -10.06 1.92
C ASP A 52 5.98 -8.94 1.85
N THR A 53 5.49 -8.68 0.66
CA THR A 53 4.45 -7.70 0.39
C THR A 53 3.42 -8.28 -0.58
N ARG A 54 2.25 -7.65 -0.68
CA ARG A 54 1.23 -8.06 -1.64
C ARG A 54 0.71 -6.87 -2.41
N ASP A 55 0.38 -7.11 -3.66
CA ASP A 55 -0.19 -6.09 -4.54
C ASP A 55 -1.51 -5.55 -3.99
N ALA A 56 -1.77 -4.27 -4.20
CA ALA A 56 -3.07 -3.69 -3.93
C ALA A 56 -4.17 -4.35 -4.77
N PHE A 57 -5.40 -4.36 -4.27
CA PHE A 57 -6.51 -4.98 -4.98
C PHE A 57 -6.79 -4.29 -6.32
N VAL A 58 -6.95 -5.12 -7.36
CA VAL A 58 -7.37 -4.63 -8.68
C VAL A 58 -8.79 -4.08 -8.58
N PRO A 59 -9.04 -2.84 -8.98
CA PRO A 59 -10.38 -2.26 -9.00
C PRO A 59 -11.37 -3.13 -9.77
N ILE A 60 -12.59 -3.23 -9.26
CA ILE A 60 -13.64 -4.07 -9.87
C ILE A 60 -13.80 -3.77 -11.36
N LYS A 61 -13.72 -2.50 -11.74
CA LYS A 61 -13.87 -2.05 -13.13
C LYS A 61 -12.73 -2.50 -14.07
N LYS A 62 -11.60 -2.92 -13.53
CA LYS A 62 -10.49 -3.52 -14.29
C LYS A 62 -10.55 -5.05 -14.35
N LYS A 63 -11.53 -5.69 -13.73
CA LYS A 63 -11.68 -7.15 -13.77
C LYS A 63 -12.17 -7.58 -15.15
N LYS A 64 -11.32 -8.27 -15.94
CA LYS A 64 -11.60 -8.71 -17.32
C LYS A 64 -12.91 -9.46 -17.47
N ILE A 65 -13.28 -10.29 -16.49
CA ILE A 65 -14.54 -11.04 -16.52
C ILE A 65 -15.75 -10.13 -16.44
N LEU A 66 -15.69 -9.05 -15.68
CA LEU A 66 -16.79 -8.08 -15.54
C LEU A 66 -16.88 -7.17 -16.76
N ILE A 67 -15.74 -6.76 -17.32
CA ILE A 67 -15.69 -5.98 -18.58
C ILE A 67 -16.35 -6.77 -19.71
N LYS A 68 -16.06 -8.08 -19.83
CA LYS A 68 -16.69 -8.95 -20.84
C LYS A 68 -18.19 -9.11 -20.64
N LYS A 69 -18.64 -9.22 -19.38
CA LYS A 69 -20.06 -9.46 -19.04
C LYS A 69 -20.91 -8.19 -19.10
N TYR A 70 -20.34 -7.07 -18.70
CA TYR A 70 -21.06 -5.79 -18.58
C TYR A 70 -20.37 -4.73 -19.44
N LYS A 71 -20.82 -4.58 -20.70
CA LYS A 71 -20.27 -3.64 -21.69
C LYS A 71 -20.24 -2.15 -21.27
N LYS A 72 -20.84 -1.82 -20.12
CA LYS A 72 -20.92 -0.45 -19.57
C LYS A 72 -19.81 -0.09 -18.57
N PHE A 73 -18.86 -1.00 -18.30
CA PHE A 73 -17.75 -0.71 -17.40
C PHE A 73 -16.68 0.11 -18.13
N ASP A 74 -16.58 1.39 -17.77
CA ASP A 74 -15.45 2.23 -18.12
C ASP A 74 -14.34 2.04 -17.08
N GLU A 75 -13.25 1.39 -17.47
CA GLU A 75 -12.11 1.10 -16.60
C GLU A 75 -11.40 2.37 -16.08
N ASN A 76 -11.59 3.51 -16.76
CA ASN A 76 -11.01 4.79 -16.40
C ASN A 76 -11.88 5.64 -15.48
N SER A 77 -13.10 5.20 -15.19
CA SER A 77 -14.07 5.99 -14.40
C SER A 77 -13.75 6.10 -12.90
N CYS A 78 -12.70 5.42 -12.41
CA CYS A 78 -12.27 5.45 -11.01
C CYS A 78 -10.75 5.77 -10.91
N PRO A 79 -10.32 7.00 -11.25
CA PRO A 79 -8.91 7.33 -11.32
C PRO A 79 -8.17 7.13 -10.00
N ASN A 80 -8.77 7.47 -8.86
CA ASN A 80 -8.15 7.28 -7.54
C ASN A 80 -7.93 5.79 -7.21
N ALA A 81 -8.90 4.92 -7.58
CA ALA A 81 -8.74 3.48 -7.37
C ALA A 81 -7.63 2.90 -8.27
N ASN A 82 -7.53 3.38 -9.51
CA ASN A 82 -6.44 3.03 -10.41
C ASN A 82 -5.09 3.48 -9.85
N TYR A 83 -5.00 4.72 -9.39
CA TYR A 83 -3.78 5.27 -8.79
C TYR A 83 -3.31 4.44 -7.59
N ILE A 84 -4.24 4.08 -6.67
CA ILE A 84 -3.91 3.24 -5.51
C ILE A 84 -3.47 1.84 -5.94
N MET A 85 -4.08 1.26 -6.98
CA MET A 85 -3.64 -0.04 -7.52
C MET A 85 -2.21 0.03 -8.08
N ASP A 86 -1.90 1.10 -8.82
CA ASP A 86 -0.62 1.22 -9.51
C ASP A 86 0.53 1.58 -8.55
N ASN A 87 0.23 2.34 -7.47
CA ASN A 87 1.22 2.86 -6.53
C ASN A 87 1.13 2.25 -5.12
N GLY A 88 0.17 1.38 -4.88
CA GLY A 88 -0.10 0.79 -3.57
C GLY A 88 0.30 -0.68 -3.45
N PHE A 89 0.51 -1.10 -2.22
CA PHE A 89 0.77 -2.48 -1.86
C PHE A 89 0.49 -2.70 -0.37
N TYR A 90 0.37 -3.96 0.05
CA TYR A 90 0.15 -4.32 1.45
C TYR A 90 1.47 -4.68 2.12
N LEU A 91 1.69 -4.10 3.29
CA LEU A 91 2.73 -4.51 4.22
C LEU A 91 2.25 -5.70 5.06
N PRO A 92 3.18 -6.47 5.66
CA PRO A 92 2.84 -7.54 6.58
C PRO A 92 1.89 -7.04 7.69
N SER A 93 0.76 -7.70 7.86
CA SER A 93 -0.31 -7.29 8.78
C SER A 93 -1.14 -8.49 9.21
N GLY A 94 -0.57 -9.41 9.95
CA GLY A 94 -1.27 -10.55 10.52
C GLY A 94 -1.54 -10.37 12.01
N ASN A 95 -2.41 -11.20 12.58
CA ASN A 95 -2.68 -11.19 14.03
C ASN A 95 -1.50 -11.69 14.86
N THR A 96 -0.52 -12.33 14.23
CA THR A 96 0.67 -12.89 14.86
C THR A 96 1.92 -12.01 14.73
N ILE A 97 1.86 -10.94 13.94
CA ILE A 97 2.99 -10.02 13.78
C ILE A 97 3.28 -9.28 15.08
N THR A 98 4.54 -9.29 15.49
CA THR A 98 4.99 -8.60 16.70
C THR A 98 5.29 -7.11 16.45
N ASN A 99 5.38 -6.33 17.52
CA ASN A 99 5.77 -4.92 17.40
C ASN A 99 7.20 -4.77 16.87
N GLU A 100 8.10 -5.66 17.27
CA GLU A 100 9.49 -5.71 16.81
C GLU A 100 9.58 -5.95 15.30
N GLU A 101 8.76 -6.87 14.77
CA GLU A 101 8.69 -7.12 13.33
C GLU A 101 8.12 -5.91 12.57
N ILE A 102 7.11 -5.24 13.13
CA ILE A 102 6.57 -4.00 12.56
C ILE A 102 7.65 -2.91 12.54
N ASP A 103 8.41 -2.76 13.60
CA ASP A 103 9.49 -1.76 13.69
C ASP A 103 10.59 -2.04 12.66
N ILE A 104 11.00 -3.30 12.49
CA ILE A 104 11.96 -3.72 11.46
C ILE A 104 11.49 -3.32 10.06
N VAL A 105 10.22 -3.60 9.73
CA VAL A 105 9.64 -3.22 8.43
C VAL A 105 9.66 -1.71 8.24
N CYS A 106 9.25 -0.95 9.25
CA CYS A 106 9.19 0.51 9.19
C CYS A 106 10.60 1.12 9.06
N GLU A 107 11.54 0.69 9.87
CA GLU A 107 12.94 1.14 9.82
C GLU A 107 13.58 0.85 8.46
N LYS A 108 13.29 -0.32 7.88
CA LYS A 108 13.78 -0.68 6.55
C LYS A 108 13.24 0.27 5.49
N ILE A 109 11.95 0.55 5.49
CA ILE A 109 11.32 1.50 4.55
C ILE A 109 11.94 2.90 4.72
N ILE A 110 12.09 3.37 5.95
CA ILE A 110 12.68 4.68 6.27
C ILE A 110 14.14 4.74 5.78
N SER A 111 14.89 3.66 5.91
CA SER A 111 16.27 3.62 5.45
C SER A 111 16.43 3.92 3.95
N PHE A 112 15.44 3.56 3.15
CA PHE A 112 15.44 3.83 1.71
C PHE A 112 15.10 5.28 1.34
N THR A 113 14.65 6.10 2.30
CA THR A 113 14.43 7.54 2.08
C THR A 113 15.70 8.36 2.27
N ARG A 114 16.68 7.80 2.93
CA ARG A 114 17.97 8.47 3.14
C ARG A 114 18.80 8.34 1.87
N LYS A 115 19.04 9.47 1.19
CA LYS A 115 20.05 9.51 0.11
C LYS A 115 21.41 9.22 0.75
N ASN A 116 22.11 8.20 0.27
CA ASN A 116 23.56 8.09 0.47
C ASN A 116 24.25 9.25 -0.23
#